data_1ffbca8e645df11703c85880265a7e94
#
_entry.id   1ffbca8e645df11703c85880265a7e94
#
_cell.length_a   1.000
_cell.length_b   1.000
_cell.length_c   1.000
_cell.angle_alpha   90.00
_cell.angle_beta   90.00
_cell.angle_gamma   90.00
#
_symmetry.space_group_name_H-M   'P 1'
#
loop_
_entity.id
_entity.type
_entity.pdbx_description
1 polymer ?
#
loop_
_entity_poly.entity_id
_entity_poly.type
_entity_poly.pdbx_seq_one_letter_code
_entity_poly.pdbx_strand_id
1 'polypeptide(L)'
;MFGLATSGPLRLYSDVYRRQGGHRMITSAFEYHRPSDLAGALSVLEEHGDDARVIAGGHSLIPMMKLRMADVPHLIDLQDIADLKGITIKGGIVTIGAMTTQHELINNEALAAAAPIIHEASLQIADPQVRYMGTIGGNVANGDPGNDMPGLMQCLDASFTLVGPDGTRSVKARDFYEAAYMTEREDGEILTHISFTAVEAGFAYEKQKRKIGDYATAACAVLITKEGDKISSASVAMTNLSDVPVLSEAAGAALVGTSCDAAAMKAAVAAALEDIDPTEDNRGPVEFKMHVAGIIISRAIARAWSRA
;
A
#
# COMPACT_ATOMS: atom_id res chain seq x y z
N MET A 1 19.53 41.23 -53.92
CA MET A 1 18.31 40.44 -53.67
C MET A 1 18.67 39.20 -52.83
N PHE A 2 18.57 39.33 -51.52
CA PHE A 2 18.93 38.27 -50.58
C PHE A 2 17.64 37.63 -50.09
N GLY A 3 17.44 36.37 -50.44
CA GLY A 3 16.33 35.54 -49.95
C GLY A 3 16.72 34.90 -48.62
N LEU A 4 16.06 35.31 -47.55
CA LEU A 4 16.15 34.69 -46.22
C LEU A 4 15.43 33.34 -46.24
N ALA A 5 16.19 32.25 -46.15
CA ALA A 5 15.66 30.89 -45.83
C ALA A 5 15.64 30.73 -44.32
N THR A 6 14.50 31.01 -43.71
CA THR A 6 14.23 30.74 -42.30
C THR A 6 13.32 29.51 -42.19
N SER A 7 13.92 28.30 -42.10
CA SER A 7 13.15 27.10 -41.66
C SER A 7 14.10 25.95 -41.29
N GLY A 8 14.74 26.03 -40.14
CA GLY A 8 15.67 24.97 -39.78
C GLY A 8 15.38 24.28 -38.42
N PRO A 9 15.46 24.91 -37.27
CA PRO A 9 15.44 24.12 -36.00
C PRO A 9 14.03 23.79 -35.46
N LEU A 10 13.04 24.64 -35.67
CA LEU A 10 11.69 24.45 -35.07
C LEU A 10 10.88 23.29 -35.74
N ARG A 11 11.08 23.01 -37.02
CA ARG A 11 10.41 21.87 -37.66
C ARG A 11 11.00 20.52 -37.24
N LEU A 12 12.30 20.43 -37.04
CA LEU A 12 12.95 19.20 -36.54
C LEU A 12 12.51 18.85 -35.14
N TYR A 13 12.28 19.84 -34.26
CA TYR A 13 11.78 19.63 -32.91
C TYR A 13 10.34 19.14 -32.91
N SER A 14 9.47 19.67 -33.78
CA SER A 14 8.06 19.24 -33.89
C SER A 14 7.93 17.83 -34.45
N ASP A 15 8.81 17.41 -35.35
CA ASP A 15 8.75 16.09 -35.99
C ASP A 15 9.37 14.99 -35.12
N VAL A 16 10.38 15.31 -34.31
CA VAL A 16 10.93 14.43 -33.27
C VAL A 16 9.90 14.21 -32.17
N TYR A 17 9.20 15.28 -31.75
CA TYR A 17 8.11 15.18 -30.74
C TYR A 17 6.91 14.38 -31.24
N ARG A 18 6.58 14.46 -32.55
CA ARG A 18 5.49 13.66 -33.16
C ARG A 18 5.86 12.18 -33.32
N ARG A 19 7.14 11.86 -33.53
CA ARG A 19 7.61 10.47 -33.72
C ARG A 19 7.81 9.72 -32.40
N GLN A 20 7.99 10.43 -31.27
CA GLN A 20 8.15 9.83 -29.95
C GLN A 20 6.85 9.75 -29.15
N GLY A 21 5.67 9.98 -29.76
CA GLY A 21 4.39 10.00 -29.05
C GLY A 21 4.52 10.91 -27.82
N GLY A 22 4.67 12.23 -28.06
CA GLY A 22 4.95 13.19 -26.96
C GLY A 22 4.03 12.92 -25.78
N HIS A 23 4.59 12.52 -24.64
CA HIS A 23 3.86 12.25 -23.41
C HIS A 23 3.11 13.54 -23.02
N ARG A 24 1.84 13.57 -23.38
CA ARG A 24 0.96 14.66 -22.96
C ARG A 24 0.72 14.43 -21.49
N MET A 25 1.25 15.30 -20.62
CA MET A 25 1.00 15.32 -19.18
C MET A 25 -0.47 15.64 -18.84
N ILE A 26 -1.36 15.54 -19.82
CA ILE A 26 -2.81 15.74 -19.72
C ILE A 26 -3.46 14.39 -19.96
N THR A 27 -4.42 14.02 -19.12
CA THR A 27 -5.21 12.79 -19.26
C THR A 27 -6.00 12.76 -20.59
N SER A 28 -6.46 11.57 -21.01
CA SER A 28 -7.53 11.45 -22.00
C SER A 28 -8.79 12.14 -21.50
N ALA A 29 -9.73 12.42 -22.36
CA ALA A 29 -11.06 12.84 -21.97
C ALA A 29 -11.72 11.70 -21.19
N PHE A 30 -12.44 12.02 -20.15
CA PHE A 30 -13.21 11.08 -19.35
C PHE A 30 -14.49 11.76 -18.84
N GLU A 31 -15.49 10.97 -18.56
CA GLU A 31 -16.67 11.40 -17.80
C GLU A 31 -16.40 11.23 -16.31
N TYR A 32 -16.77 12.26 -15.55
CA TYR A 32 -16.53 12.30 -14.10
C TYR A 32 -17.84 12.11 -13.35
N HIS A 33 -17.90 11.05 -12.55
CA HIS A 33 -19.03 10.71 -11.69
C HIS A 33 -18.65 10.93 -10.24
N ARG A 34 -19.53 11.55 -9.47
CA ARG A 34 -19.30 11.86 -8.06
C ARG A 34 -20.55 11.49 -7.23
N PRO A 35 -20.76 10.19 -7.00
CA PRO A 35 -21.89 9.71 -6.23
C PRO A 35 -21.79 10.14 -4.76
N SER A 36 -22.94 10.34 -4.12
CA SER A 36 -23.03 10.70 -2.70
C SER A 36 -23.12 9.50 -1.77
N ASP A 37 -23.32 8.32 -2.32
CA ASP A 37 -23.44 7.06 -1.57
C ASP A 37 -22.85 5.87 -2.34
N LEU A 38 -22.67 4.76 -1.63
CA LEU A 38 -22.07 3.55 -2.19
C LEU A 38 -22.94 2.91 -3.28
N ALA A 39 -24.25 2.95 -3.13
CA ALA A 39 -25.17 2.36 -4.11
C ALA A 39 -25.06 3.08 -5.46
N GLY A 40 -24.97 4.41 -5.45
CA GLY A 40 -24.74 5.21 -6.66
C GLY A 40 -23.38 4.91 -7.30
N ALA A 41 -22.32 4.71 -6.49
CA ALA A 41 -21.00 4.33 -7.01
C ALA A 41 -21.02 2.94 -7.69
N LEU A 42 -21.66 1.97 -7.07
CA LEU A 42 -21.81 0.61 -7.62
C LEU A 42 -22.66 0.61 -8.89
N SER A 43 -23.74 1.43 -8.93
CA SER A 43 -24.59 1.53 -10.13
C SER A 43 -23.82 2.07 -11.34
N VAL A 44 -22.96 3.07 -11.16
CA VAL A 44 -22.11 3.60 -12.25
C VAL A 44 -21.06 2.57 -12.66
N LEU A 45 -20.50 1.82 -11.70
CA LEU A 45 -19.51 0.78 -11.97
C LEU A 45 -20.15 -0.38 -12.75
N GLU A 46 -21.37 -0.78 -12.42
CA GLU A 46 -22.14 -1.81 -13.12
C GLU A 46 -22.52 -1.36 -14.54
N GLU A 47 -22.98 -0.09 -14.71
CA GLU A 47 -23.37 0.46 -16.00
C GLU A 47 -22.24 0.51 -17.02
N HIS A 48 -21.02 0.85 -16.58
CA HIS A 48 -19.88 1.08 -17.47
C HIS A 48 -18.81 -0.03 -17.43
N GLY A 49 -18.88 -0.96 -16.48
CA GLY A 49 -18.00 -2.14 -16.42
C GLY A 49 -16.51 -1.77 -16.53
N ASP A 50 -15.81 -2.39 -17.47
CA ASP A 50 -14.37 -2.22 -17.71
C ASP A 50 -13.97 -0.80 -18.12
N ASP A 51 -14.90 0.01 -18.63
CA ASP A 51 -14.66 1.40 -18.99
C ASP A 51 -14.67 2.34 -17.77
N ALA A 52 -15.09 1.84 -16.62
CA ALA A 52 -15.12 2.61 -15.38
C ALA A 52 -13.98 2.26 -14.42
N ARG A 53 -13.48 3.24 -13.70
CA ARG A 53 -12.52 3.06 -12.60
C ARG A 53 -12.86 3.96 -11.41
N VAL A 54 -12.77 3.35 -10.24
CA VAL A 54 -12.90 4.06 -8.97
C VAL A 54 -11.65 4.88 -8.68
N ILE A 55 -11.84 6.14 -8.29
CA ILE A 55 -10.76 6.97 -7.76
C ILE A 55 -10.99 7.26 -6.28
N ALA A 56 -9.95 7.04 -5.48
CA ALA A 56 -9.87 7.45 -4.09
C ALA A 56 -8.99 8.71 -3.97
N GLY A 57 -7.77 8.61 -3.45
CA GLY A 57 -6.85 9.75 -3.35
C GLY A 57 -6.19 10.19 -4.66
N GLY A 58 -6.31 9.40 -5.73
CA GLY A 58 -5.83 9.71 -7.08
C GLY A 58 -4.30 9.66 -7.28
N HIS A 59 -3.52 9.37 -6.25
CA HIS A 59 -2.04 9.47 -6.33
C HIS A 59 -1.36 8.33 -7.12
N SER A 60 -2.05 7.26 -7.42
CA SER A 60 -1.62 6.22 -8.37
C SER A 60 -2.30 6.38 -9.72
N LEU A 61 -3.64 6.46 -9.74
CA LEU A 61 -4.42 6.45 -10.97
C LEU A 61 -4.19 7.70 -11.85
N ILE A 62 -4.18 8.91 -11.28
CA ILE A 62 -3.98 10.14 -12.05
C ILE A 62 -2.62 10.18 -12.74
N PRO A 63 -1.48 9.85 -12.09
CA PRO A 63 -0.20 9.69 -12.77
C PRO A 63 -0.23 8.69 -13.94
N MET A 64 -0.86 7.54 -13.76
CA MET A 64 -1.00 6.53 -14.83
C MET A 64 -1.81 7.08 -16.02
N MET A 65 -2.92 7.77 -15.76
CA MET A 65 -3.72 8.44 -16.80
C MET A 65 -2.92 9.53 -17.52
N LYS A 66 -2.14 10.35 -16.82
CA LYS A 66 -1.26 11.38 -17.40
C LYS A 66 -0.16 10.79 -18.27
N LEU A 67 0.38 9.63 -17.90
CA LEU A 67 1.38 8.90 -18.66
C LEU A 67 0.78 8.04 -19.78
N ARG A 68 -0.54 8.00 -19.92
CA ARG A 68 -1.25 7.15 -20.87
C ARG A 68 -1.04 5.64 -20.64
N MET A 69 -0.75 5.27 -19.42
CA MET A 69 -0.65 3.87 -18.99
C MET A 69 -2.01 3.29 -18.60
N ALA A 70 -2.98 4.15 -18.24
CA ALA A 70 -4.37 3.81 -18.03
C ALA A 70 -5.25 4.72 -18.88
N ASP A 71 -6.16 4.12 -19.63
CA ASP A 71 -7.28 4.80 -20.29
C ASP A 71 -8.54 4.52 -19.47
N VAL A 72 -9.22 5.58 -19.03
CA VAL A 72 -10.34 5.49 -18.09
C VAL A 72 -11.44 6.41 -18.62
N PRO A 73 -12.37 5.88 -19.44
CA PRO A 73 -13.49 6.66 -19.96
C PRO A 73 -14.42 7.21 -18.87
N HIS A 74 -14.66 6.46 -17.80
CA HIS A 74 -15.54 6.84 -16.69
C HIS A 74 -14.81 6.78 -15.36
N LEU A 75 -14.66 7.94 -14.68
CA LEU A 75 -13.96 8.07 -13.41
C LEU A 75 -14.98 8.27 -12.28
N ILE A 76 -15.02 7.33 -11.32
CA ILE A 76 -15.98 7.32 -10.20
C ILE A 76 -15.26 7.78 -8.93
N ASP A 77 -15.55 8.98 -8.47
CA ASP A 77 -14.92 9.57 -7.29
C ASP A 77 -15.71 9.27 -6.01
N LEU A 78 -15.07 8.58 -5.08
CA LEU A 78 -15.66 8.15 -3.82
C LEU A 78 -15.62 9.22 -2.71
N GLN A 79 -15.06 10.40 -2.96
CA GLN A 79 -14.72 11.33 -1.88
C GLN A 79 -15.95 11.90 -1.13
N ASP A 80 -17.15 11.88 -1.71
CA ASP A 80 -18.37 12.38 -1.05
C ASP A 80 -19.14 11.29 -0.30
N ILE A 81 -18.73 10.03 -0.37
CA ILE A 81 -19.37 8.93 0.33
C ILE A 81 -18.92 8.91 1.79
N ALA A 82 -19.76 9.42 2.68
CA ALA A 82 -19.43 9.58 4.09
C ALA A 82 -19.15 8.24 4.80
N ASP A 83 -19.90 7.20 4.43
CA ASP A 83 -19.80 5.87 5.04
C ASP A 83 -18.44 5.18 4.79
N LEU A 84 -17.66 5.66 3.82
CA LEU A 84 -16.32 5.16 3.53
C LEU A 84 -15.23 5.87 4.34
N LYS A 85 -15.57 6.75 5.28
CA LYS A 85 -14.62 7.57 6.03
C LYS A 85 -14.68 7.27 7.52
N GLY A 86 -13.59 7.66 8.19
CA GLY A 86 -13.51 7.65 9.64
C GLY A 86 -12.94 6.37 10.23
N ILE A 87 -12.75 6.41 11.54
CA ILE A 87 -12.12 5.36 12.33
C ILE A 87 -13.00 5.09 13.53
N THR A 88 -13.31 3.83 13.76
CA THR A 88 -14.05 3.38 14.94
C THR A 88 -13.28 2.29 15.67
N ILE A 89 -13.34 2.32 17.02
CA ILE A 89 -12.72 1.30 17.85
C ILE A 89 -13.79 0.84 18.84
N LYS A 90 -14.22 -0.42 18.68
CA LYS A 90 -15.28 -1.02 19.50
C LYS A 90 -14.93 -2.46 19.86
N GLY A 91 -15.01 -2.80 21.14
CA GLY A 91 -14.75 -4.17 21.61
C GLY A 91 -13.37 -4.71 21.23
N GLY A 92 -12.36 -3.85 21.20
CA GLY A 92 -11.00 -4.22 20.79
C GLY A 92 -10.80 -4.37 19.28
N ILE A 93 -11.82 -4.10 18.45
CA ILE A 93 -11.70 -4.10 16.99
C ILE A 93 -11.59 -2.67 16.48
N VAL A 94 -10.56 -2.41 15.69
CA VAL A 94 -10.36 -1.18 14.91
C VAL A 94 -11.01 -1.39 13.55
N THR A 95 -11.85 -0.44 13.12
CA THR A 95 -12.43 -0.40 11.78
C THR A 95 -12.13 0.96 11.15
N ILE A 96 -11.56 0.95 9.95
CA ILE A 96 -11.15 2.15 9.21
C ILE A 96 -11.87 2.17 7.88
N GLY A 97 -12.60 3.24 7.58
CA GLY A 97 -13.20 3.45 6.27
C GLY A 97 -12.12 3.62 5.18
N ALA A 98 -12.34 3.02 4.03
CA ALA A 98 -11.36 2.96 2.93
C ALA A 98 -10.92 4.35 2.43
N MET A 99 -11.79 5.34 2.53
CA MET A 99 -11.50 6.73 2.13
C MET A 99 -10.82 7.57 3.23
N THR A 100 -10.49 6.98 4.38
CA THR A 100 -9.69 7.65 5.42
C THR A 100 -8.28 7.91 4.89
N THR A 101 -7.85 9.17 4.94
CA THR A 101 -6.54 9.60 4.42
C THR A 101 -5.40 9.23 5.35
N GLN A 102 -4.18 9.15 4.81
CA GLN A 102 -2.97 8.94 5.62
C GLN A 102 -2.79 10.07 6.65
N HIS A 103 -3.21 11.29 6.31
CA HIS A 103 -3.20 12.41 7.24
C HIS A 103 -4.13 12.19 8.44
N GLU A 104 -5.35 11.69 8.19
CA GLU A 104 -6.31 11.38 9.26
C GLU A 104 -5.82 10.22 10.15
N LEU A 105 -5.17 9.19 9.57
CA LEU A 105 -4.57 8.09 10.33
C LEU A 105 -3.48 8.60 11.29
N ILE A 106 -2.62 9.51 10.83
CA ILE A 106 -1.54 10.09 11.63
C ILE A 106 -2.08 10.94 12.79
N ASN A 107 -3.16 11.68 12.56
CA ASN A 107 -3.67 12.64 13.54
C ASN A 107 -4.78 12.06 14.44
N ASN A 108 -5.11 10.78 14.34
CA ASN A 108 -6.12 10.13 15.18
C ASN A 108 -5.47 9.54 16.44
N GLU A 109 -5.64 10.20 17.58
CA GLU A 109 -5.07 9.78 18.86
C GLU A 109 -5.58 8.41 19.32
N ALA A 110 -6.86 8.11 19.10
CA ALA A 110 -7.43 6.81 19.47
C ALA A 110 -6.82 5.67 18.64
N LEU A 111 -6.60 5.88 17.34
CA LEU A 111 -5.90 4.93 16.49
C LEU A 111 -4.43 4.78 16.90
N ALA A 112 -3.75 5.88 17.20
CA ALA A 112 -2.36 5.85 17.67
C ALA A 112 -2.20 5.06 18.97
N ALA A 113 -3.21 5.08 19.85
CA ALA A 113 -3.23 4.27 21.06
C ALA A 113 -3.56 2.79 20.78
N ALA A 114 -4.51 2.51 19.87
CA ALA A 114 -4.98 1.15 19.58
C ALA A 114 -4.10 0.39 18.58
N ALA A 115 -3.39 1.10 17.70
CA ALA A 115 -2.54 0.50 16.67
C ALA A 115 -1.37 1.44 16.31
N PRO A 116 -0.41 1.66 17.22
CA PRO A 116 0.66 2.64 17.05
C PRO A 116 1.56 2.35 15.83
N ILE A 117 1.63 1.11 15.38
CA ILE A 117 2.37 0.73 14.18
C ILE A 117 1.81 1.40 12.91
N ILE A 118 0.50 1.66 12.83
CA ILE A 118 -0.11 2.39 11.69
C ILE A 118 0.40 3.82 11.66
N HIS A 119 0.44 4.50 12.81
CA HIS A 119 0.99 5.84 12.90
C HIS A 119 2.45 5.88 12.44
N GLU A 120 3.27 4.94 12.92
CA GLU A 120 4.69 4.83 12.58
C GLU A 120 4.91 4.61 11.07
N ALA A 121 4.13 3.71 10.44
CA ALA A 121 4.19 3.46 9.00
C ALA A 121 3.69 4.65 8.18
N SER A 122 2.54 5.24 8.55
CA SER A 122 1.94 6.36 7.84
C SER A 122 2.86 7.58 7.79
N LEU A 123 3.65 7.85 8.82
CA LEU A 123 4.66 8.92 8.84
C LEU A 123 5.77 8.70 7.80
N GLN A 124 5.98 7.47 7.34
CA GLN A 124 7.00 7.13 6.34
C GLN A 124 6.45 7.09 4.90
N ILE A 125 5.13 7.17 4.73
CA ILE A 125 4.47 7.19 3.42
C ILE A 125 4.61 8.57 2.79
N ALA A 126 5.20 8.62 1.59
CA ALA A 126 5.24 9.79 0.73
C ALA A 126 5.62 11.11 1.47
N ASP A 127 4.98 12.19 1.09
CA ASP A 127 5.10 13.52 1.69
C ASP A 127 3.74 14.02 2.22
N PRO A 128 3.69 15.17 2.92
CA PRO A 128 2.44 15.70 3.45
C PRO A 128 1.36 15.93 2.37
N GLN A 129 1.71 16.38 1.17
CA GLN A 129 0.76 16.67 0.09
C GLN A 129 0.05 15.37 -0.35
N VAL A 130 0.84 14.30 -0.53
CA VAL A 130 0.29 12.97 -0.85
C VAL A 130 -0.56 12.43 0.30
N ARG A 131 -0.12 12.59 1.55
CA ARG A 131 -0.85 12.08 2.72
C ARG A 131 -2.20 12.75 2.95
N TYR A 132 -2.36 14.02 2.55
CA TYR A 132 -3.66 14.72 2.63
C TYR A 132 -4.73 14.15 1.69
N MET A 133 -4.33 13.50 0.61
CA MET A 133 -5.24 12.95 -0.39
C MET A 133 -5.23 11.42 -0.44
N GLY A 134 -4.04 10.81 -0.28
CA GLY A 134 -3.88 9.36 -0.34
C GLY A 134 -4.62 8.66 0.80
N THR A 135 -5.48 7.71 0.45
CA THR A 135 -6.33 6.97 1.38
C THR A 135 -5.75 5.59 1.69
N ILE A 136 -6.11 5.03 2.85
CA ILE A 136 -5.70 3.67 3.21
C ILE A 136 -6.26 2.63 2.25
N GLY A 137 -7.54 2.73 1.88
CA GLY A 137 -8.19 1.80 0.96
C GLY A 137 -7.60 1.86 -0.45
N GLY A 138 -7.31 3.08 -0.96
CA GLY A 138 -6.63 3.23 -2.23
C GLY A 138 -5.21 2.64 -2.24
N ASN A 139 -4.47 2.76 -1.13
CA ASN A 139 -3.15 2.15 -0.97
C ASN A 139 -3.22 0.61 -0.98
N VAL A 140 -4.19 0.03 -0.26
CA VAL A 140 -4.43 -1.41 -0.16
C VAL A 140 -4.92 -1.98 -1.48
N ALA A 141 -6.00 -1.40 -2.05
CA ALA A 141 -6.67 -1.95 -3.24
C ALA A 141 -5.87 -1.79 -4.54
N ASN A 142 -4.87 -0.89 -4.56
CA ASN A 142 -4.00 -0.71 -5.74
C ASN A 142 -3.08 -1.92 -6.00
N GLY A 143 -2.80 -2.74 -5.00
CA GLY A 143 -1.97 -3.93 -5.14
C GLY A 143 -0.52 -3.65 -5.59
N ASP A 144 -0.02 -2.40 -5.40
CA ASP A 144 1.37 -2.05 -5.72
C ASP A 144 2.31 -2.68 -4.67
N PRO A 145 3.28 -3.52 -5.08
CA PRO A 145 4.23 -4.14 -4.16
C PRO A 145 5.02 -3.15 -3.31
N GLY A 146 5.23 -1.94 -3.84
CA GLY A 146 5.95 -0.87 -3.14
C GLY A 146 5.13 -0.10 -2.12
N ASN A 147 3.81 -0.33 -2.03
CA ASN A 147 2.95 0.31 -1.05
C ASN A 147 3.20 -0.22 0.37
N ASP A 148 3.20 0.67 1.36
CA ASP A 148 3.51 0.32 2.74
C ASP A 148 2.36 -0.41 3.46
N MET A 149 1.10 -0.06 3.15
CA MET A 149 -0.05 -0.63 3.87
C MET A 149 -0.31 -2.13 3.60
N PRO A 150 -0.13 -2.69 2.40
CA PRO A 150 -0.38 -4.11 2.15
C PRO A 150 0.37 -5.05 3.12
N GLY A 151 1.69 -4.89 3.26
CA GLY A 151 2.48 -5.71 4.18
C GLY A 151 2.10 -5.46 5.65
N LEU A 152 1.82 -4.21 6.01
CA LEU A 152 1.36 -3.86 7.34
C LEU A 152 0.00 -4.52 7.66
N MET A 153 -0.94 -4.56 6.72
CA MET A 153 -2.23 -5.22 6.92
C MET A 153 -2.10 -6.73 7.08
N GLN A 154 -1.17 -7.38 6.38
CA GLN A 154 -0.86 -8.80 6.62
C GLN A 154 -0.27 -9.02 8.02
N CYS A 155 0.62 -8.15 8.47
CA CYS A 155 1.19 -8.19 9.82
C CYS A 155 0.11 -8.09 10.91
N LEU A 156 -0.90 -7.24 10.70
CA LEU A 156 -2.05 -7.03 11.58
C LEU A 156 -3.14 -8.10 11.48
N ASP A 157 -3.01 -9.08 10.59
CA ASP A 157 -4.08 -10.04 10.23
C ASP A 157 -5.41 -9.35 9.91
N ALA A 158 -5.33 -8.24 9.18
CA ALA A 158 -6.48 -7.42 8.85
C ALA A 158 -7.46 -8.15 7.90
N SER A 159 -8.70 -7.70 7.92
CA SER A 159 -9.76 -8.11 7.01
C SER A 159 -10.25 -6.92 6.22
N PHE A 160 -10.52 -7.12 4.93
CA PHE A 160 -11.03 -6.13 4.00
C PHE A 160 -12.50 -6.42 3.71
N THR A 161 -13.34 -5.41 3.81
CA THR A 161 -14.76 -5.51 3.43
C THR A 161 -14.91 -5.02 2.00
N LEU A 162 -15.38 -5.90 1.14
CA LEU A 162 -15.71 -5.64 -0.26
C LEU A 162 -17.21 -5.62 -0.45
N VAL A 163 -17.71 -4.69 -1.23
CA VAL A 163 -19.14 -4.58 -1.57
C VAL A 163 -19.25 -4.49 -3.08
N GLY A 164 -20.07 -5.35 -3.65
CA GLY A 164 -20.32 -5.46 -5.07
C GLY A 164 -21.75 -5.89 -5.38
N PRO A 165 -22.05 -6.25 -6.62
CA PRO A 165 -23.40 -6.64 -7.06
C PRO A 165 -23.92 -7.87 -6.31
N ASP A 166 -23.06 -8.79 -5.92
CA ASP A 166 -23.43 -10.02 -5.18
C ASP A 166 -23.53 -9.81 -3.67
N GLY A 167 -23.36 -8.58 -3.19
CA GLY A 167 -23.49 -8.22 -1.79
C GLY A 167 -22.18 -7.83 -1.13
N THR A 168 -22.05 -8.17 0.16
CA THR A 168 -20.88 -7.82 0.98
C THR A 168 -20.12 -9.09 1.35
N ARG A 169 -18.82 -9.08 1.13
CA ARG A 169 -17.90 -10.15 1.57
C ARG A 169 -16.69 -9.60 2.31
N SER A 170 -16.02 -10.47 3.04
CA SER A 170 -14.79 -10.12 3.75
C SER A 170 -13.66 -11.03 3.30
N VAL A 171 -12.49 -10.43 3.02
CA VAL A 171 -11.27 -11.15 2.61
C VAL A 171 -10.17 -10.80 3.60
N LYS A 172 -9.35 -11.79 3.99
CA LYS A 172 -8.17 -11.54 4.82
C LYS A 172 -7.08 -10.85 4.01
N ALA A 173 -6.34 -9.93 4.63
CA ALA A 173 -5.20 -9.27 3.99
C ALA A 173 -4.14 -10.27 3.49
N ARG A 174 -4.03 -11.43 4.14
CA ARG A 174 -3.11 -12.52 3.78
C ARG A 174 -3.50 -13.24 2.50
N ASP A 175 -4.78 -13.22 2.14
CA ASP A 175 -5.35 -13.91 0.97
C ASP A 175 -5.72 -12.93 -0.15
N PHE A 176 -5.44 -11.62 0.02
CA PHE A 176 -5.96 -10.56 -0.85
C PHE A 176 -5.08 -10.25 -2.07
N TYR A 177 -3.78 -10.54 -2.02
CA TYR A 177 -2.84 -10.16 -3.07
C TYR A 177 -2.41 -11.38 -3.87
N GLU A 178 -2.71 -11.39 -5.17
CA GLU A 178 -2.43 -12.50 -6.10
C GLU A 178 -1.14 -12.28 -6.88
N ALA A 179 -0.91 -11.05 -7.36
CA ALA A 179 0.28 -10.62 -8.07
C ALA A 179 0.44 -9.09 -7.97
N ALA A 180 1.51 -8.55 -8.54
CA ALA A 180 1.69 -7.10 -8.63
C ALA A 180 0.51 -6.45 -9.35
N TYR A 181 -0.16 -5.50 -8.66
CA TYR A 181 -1.39 -4.83 -9.10
C TYR A 181 -2.61 -5.73 -9.33
N MET A 182 -2.57 -6.97 -8.84
CA MET A 182 -3.69 -7.92 -8.89
C MET A 182 -4.09 -8.29 -7.47
N THR A 183 -5.38 -8.19 -7.20
CA THR A 183 -5.96 -8.48 -5.89
C THR A 183 -7.22 -9.34 -6.05
N GLU A 184 -7.64 -10.00 -4.98
CA GLU A 184 -8.88 -10.80 -4.88
C GLU A 184 -10.16 -9.97 -5.06
N ARG A 185 -10.04 -8.63 -5.22
CA ARG A 185 -11.17 -7.76 -5.51
C ARG A 185 -11.67 -8.00 -6.93
N GLU A 186 -12.94 -8.35 -7.09
CA GLU A 186 -13.60 -8.45 -8.38
C GLU A 186 -13.87 -7.07 -9.01
N ASP A 187 -14.03 -7.01 -10.34
CA ASP A 187 -14.16 -5.74 -11.07
C ASP A 187 -15.37 -4.90 -10.64
N GLY A 188 -16.47 -5.54 -10.25
CA GLY A 188 -17.67 -4.87 -9.74
C GLY A 188 -17.63 -4.50 -8.26
N GLU A 189 -16.53 -4.74 -7.55
CA GLU A 189 -16.45 -4.52 -6.09
C GLU A 189 -15.72 -3.26 -5.70
N ILE A 190 -16.15 -2.66 -4.60
CA ILE A 190 -15.50 -1.53 -3.93
C ILE A 190 -15.04 -1.96 -2.55
N LEU A 191 -13.75 -1.76 -2.23
CA LEU A 191 -13.22 -1.91 -0.88
C LEU A 191 -13.76 -0.77 -0.02
N THR A 192 -14.50 -1.10 1.04
CA THR A 192 -15.20 -0.12 1.87
C THR A 192 -14.57 0.09 3.22
N HIS A 193 -14.11 -0.98 3.87
CA HIS A 193 -13.54 -0.92 5.22
C HIS A 193 -12.38 -1.88 5.38
N ILE A 194 -11.50 -1.54 6.33
CA ILE A 194 -10.40 -2.36 6.82
C ILE A 194 -10.60 -2.56 8.31
N SER A 195 -10.54 -3.80 8.79
CA SER A 195 -10.72 -4.11 10.20
C SER A 195 -9.63 -5.07 10.73
N PHE A 196 -9.22 -4.86 11.97
CA PHE A 196 -8.23 -5.70 12.67
C PHE A 196 -8.39 -5.54 14.19
N THR A 197 -7.79 -6.46 14.94
CA THR A 197 -7.76 -6.37 16.41
C THR A 197 -6.77 -5.30 16.86
N ALA A 198 -7.13 -4.50 17.86
CA ALA A 198 -6.22 -3.54 18.48
C ALA A 198 -4.92 -4.22 18.93
N VAL A 199 -3.80 -3.51 18.78
CA VAL A 199 -2.46 -4.06 19.00
C VAL A 199 -2.05 -3.94 20.46
N GLU A 200 -1.97 -5.06 21.14
CA GLU A 200 -1.40 -5.19 22.50
C GLU A 200 -0.05 -5.93 22.41
N ALA A 201 0.88 -5.38 21.65
CA ALA A 201 2.15 -6.01 21.31
C ALA A 201 3.26 -4.97 21.18
N GLY A 202 4.49 -5.38 21.38
CA GLY A 202 5.64 -4.61 20.89
C GLY A 202 5.62 -4.59 19.37
N PHE A 203 5.93 -3.45 18.79
CA PHE A 203 5.77 -3.21 17.35
C PHE A 203 6.96 -2.46 16.75
N ALA A 204 7.15 -2.65 15.45
CA ALA A 204 8.07 -1.84 14.67
C ALA A 204 7.66 -1.82 13.18
N TYR A 205 7.83 -0.68 12.54
CA TYR A 205 7.86 -0.55 11.09
C TYR A 205 9.20 0.04 10.67
N GLU A 206 10.03 -0.76 10.01
CA GLU A 206 11.33 -0.35 9.47
C GLU A 206 11.26 -0.26 7.96
N LYS A 207 11.81 0.83 7.40
CA LYS A 207 11.77 1.09 5.96
C LYS A 207 13.08 1.68 5.49
N GLN A 208 13.72 1.03 4.53
CA GLN A 208 14.81 1.59 3.75
C GLN A 208 14.26 2.24 2.48
N LYS A 209 14.66 3.47 2.22
CA LYS A 209 14.27 4.27 1.05
C LYS A 209 15.44 5.14 0.60
N ARG A 210 15.46 5.53 -0.68
CA ARG A 210 16.54 6.37 -1.25
C ARG A 210 16.46 7.82 -0.77
N LYS A 211 15.24 8.33 -0.58
CA LYS A 211 14.96 9.71 -0.15
C LYS A 211 13.67 9.76 0.66
N ILE A 212 13.45 10.88 1.35
CA ILE A 212 12.18 11.14 2.03
C ILE A 212 11.04 11.10 0.99
N GLY A 213 9.96 10.43 1.33
CA GLY A 213 8.76 10.30 0.47
C GLY A 213 8.84 9.23 -0.61
N ASP A 214 9.97 8.51 -0.76
CA ASP A 214 10.08 7.42 -1.73
C ASP A 214 9.37 6.15 -1.26
N TYR A 215 9.05 5.29 -2.23
CA TYR A 215 8.69 3.90 -1.97
C TYR A 215 9.81 3.16 -1.24
N ALA A 216 9.48 2.06 -0.59
CA ALA A 216 10.48 1.23 0.07
C ALA A 216 11.44 0.59 -0.95
N THR A 217 12.73 0.57 -0.65
CA THR A 217 13.65 -0.42 -1.22
C THR A 217 13.35 -1.78 -0.58
N ALA A 218 13.15 -1.77 0.73
CA ALA A 218 12.67 -2.87 1.56
C ALA A 218 11.99 -2.27 2.79
N ALA A 219 10.90 -2.86 3.25
CA ALA A 219 10.30 -2.52 4.54
C ALA A 219 9.82 -3.79 5.26
N CYS A 220 9.74 -3.69 6.58
CA CYS A 220 9.30 -4.79 7.44
C CYS A 220 8.43 -4.25 8.58
N ALA A 221 7.25 -4.85 8.74
CA ALA A 221 6.36 -4.68 9.86
C ALA A 221 6.50 -5.87 10.80
N VAL A 222 6.66 -5.62 12.10
CA VAL A 222 6.79 -6.68 13.11
C VAL A 222 5.90 -6.39 14.31
N LEU A 223 5.19 -7.41 14.76
CA LEU A 223 4.48 -7.43 16.05
C LEU A 223 5.04 -8.58 16.90
N ILE A 224 5.27 -8.34 18.18
CA ILE A 224 5.76 -9.34 19.13
C ILE A 224 4.97 -9.22 20.44
N THR A 225 4.35 -10.31 20.88
CA THR A 225 3.81 -10.42 22.25
C THR A 225 4.72 -11.28 23.10
N LYS A 226 4.77 -10.95 24.40
CA LYS A 226 5.57 -11.66 25.39
C LYS A 226 4.69 -12.38 26.41
N GLU A 227 5.18 -13.51 26.87
CA GLU A 227 4.74 -14.13 28.12
C GLU A 227 5.97 -14.38 29.00
N GLY A 228 6.11 -13.58 30.05
CA GLY A 228 7.36 -13.48 30.82
C GLY A 228 8.52 -12.97 29.95
N ASP A 229 9.64 -13.70 29.93
CA ASP A 229 10.83 -13.34 29.16
C ASP A 229 10.87 -13.99 27.77
N LYS A 230 9.77 -14.59 27.33
CA LYS A 230 9.71 -15.29 26.06
C LYS A 230 8.65 -14.70 25.12
N ILE A 231 8.91 -14.83 23.83
CA ILE A 231 7.95 -14.47 22.79
C ILE A 231 6.82 -15.52 22.77
N SER A 232 5.59 -15.07 22.98
CA SER A 232 4.39 -15.91 22.87
C SER A 232 3.81 -15.90 21.46
N SER A 233 3.91 -14.77 20.74
CA SER A 233 3.58 -14.68 19.32
C SER A 233 4.44 -13.65 18.61
N ALA A 234 4.67 -13.88 17.31
CA ALA A 234 5.37 -12.95 16.44
C ALA A 234 4.74 -12.95 15.05
N SER A 235 4.57 -11.77 14.47
CA SER A 235 4.16 -11.56 13.08
C SER A 235 5.23 -10.72 12.38
N VAL A 236 5.73 -11.21 11.23
CA VAL A 236 6.80 -10.57 10.46
C VAL A 236 6.35 -10.47 9.02
N ALA A 237 6.07 -9.26 8.53
CA ALA A 237 5.62 -9.04 7.17
C ALA A 237 6.52 -8.06 6.43
N MET A 238 6.78 -8.32 5.17
CA MET A 238 7.72 -7.59 4.32
C MET A 238 7.01 -6.91 3.15
N THR A 239 7.55 -5.77 2.74
CA THR A 239 7.03 -4.94 1.65
C THR A 239 8.12 -4.67 0.62
N ASN A 240 7.77 -4.73 -0.66
CA ASN A 240 8.61 -4.51 -1.85
C ASN A 240 9.80 -5.49 -1.98
N LEU A 241 9.62 -6.69 -1.46
CA LEU A 241 10.60 -7.76 -1.50
C LEU A 241 10.08 -9.01 -2.23
N SER A 242 8.94 -8.90 -2.90
CA SER A 242 8.34 -9.85 -3.82
C SER A 242 7.26 -9.11 -4.64
N ASP A 243 6.63 -9.76 -5.60
CA ASP A 243 5.52 -9.22 -6.39
C ASP A 243 4.26 -8.94 -5.54
N VAL A 244 4.17 -9.56 -4.36
CA VAL A 244 3.12 -9.32 -3.36
C VAL A 244 3.76 -9.03 -2.00
N PRO A 245 3.02 -8.45 -1.03
CA PRO A 245 3.49 -8.38 0.35
C PRO A 245 3.66 -9.79 0.92
N VAL A 246 4.71 -10.01 1.70
CA VAL A 246 5.06 -11.34 2.22
C VAL A 246 4.95 -11.37 3.74
N LEU A 247 4.05 -12.22 4.28
CA LEU A 247 4.05 -12.60 5.68
C LEU A 247 4.92 -13.85 5.85
N SER A 248 6.01 -13.76 6.62
CA SER A 248 6.85 -14.91 6.93
C SER A 248 6.37 -15.62 8.19
N GLU A 249 5.61 -16.68 8.03
CA GLU A 249 5.20 -17.54 9.14
C GLU A 249 6.40 -18.26 9.76
N ALA A 250 7.37 -18.65 8.93
CA ALA A 250 8.59 -19.30 9.36
C ALA A 250 9.47 -18.40 10.24
N ALA A 251 9.58 -17.10 9.90
CA ALA A 251 10.28 -16.13 10.74
C ALA A 251 9.57 -15.92 12.09
N GLY A 252 8.24 -15.84 12.07
CA GLY A 252 7.43 -15.77 13.30
C GLY A 252 7.64 -17.00 14.18
N ALA A 253 7.56 -18.20 13.61
CA ALA A 253 7.77 -19.47 14.32
C ALA A 253 9.19 -19.60 14.92
N ALA A 254 10.23 -19.11 14.22
CA ALA A 254 11.59 -19.11 14.72
C ALA A 254 11.82 -18.24 15.97
N LEU A 255 10.95 -17.25 16.19
CA LEU A 255 11.00 -16.35 17.35
C LEU A 255 10.22 -16.88 18.55
N VAL A 256 9.11 -17.59 18.33
CA VAL A 256 8.22 -18.06 19.39
C VAL A 256 8.94 -19.01 20.37
N GLY A 257 8.73 -18.81 21.66
CA GLY A 257 9.38 -19.57 22.76
C GLY A 257 10.78 -19.13 23.10
N THR A 258 11.37 -18.17 22.37
CA THR A 258 12.72 -17.63 22.60
C THR A 258 12.69 -16.32 23.38
N SER A 259 13.85 -15.86 23.85
CA SER A 259 14.07 -14.54 24.44
C SER A 259 14.63 -13.54 23.43
N CYS A 260 14.36 -13.74 22.14
CA CYS A 260 14.89 -12.92 21.05
C CYS A 260 16.45 -12.82 21.07
N ASP A 261 17.12 -13.88 21.45
CA ASP A 261 18.59 -13.92 21.48
C ASP A 261 19.18 -13.91 20.06
N ALA A 262 20.51 -13.81 19.99
CA ALA A 262 21.21 -13.70 18.69
C ALA A 262 20.99 -14.91 17.77
N ALA A 263 20.77 -16.11 18.33
CA ALA A 263 20.52 -17.32 17.55
C ALA A 263 19.09 -17.31 16.97
N ALA A 264 18.10 -16.97 17.79
CA ALA A 264 16.71 -16.82 17.36
C ALA A 264 16.55 -15.71 16.30
N MET A 265 17.19 -14.56 16.53
CA MET A 265 17.22 -13.45 15.56
C MET A 265 17.81 -13.90 14.22
N LYS A 266 18.95 -14.58 14.24
CA LYS A 266 19.59 -15.08 13.02
C LYS A 266 18.71 -16.10 12.28
N ALA A 267 18.05 -16.99 13.01
CA ALA A 267 17.14 -17.99 12.44
C ALA A 267 15.92 -17.32 11.80
N ALA A 268 15.29 -16.36 12.50
CA ALA A 268 14.12 -15.63 11.99
C ALA A 268 14.46 -14.80 10.72
N VAL A 269 15.60 -14.10 10.72
CA VAL A 269 16.06 -13.37 9.54
C VAL A 269 16.33 -14.31 8.37
N ALA A 270 16.98 -15.45 8.60
CA ALA A 270 17.25 -16.43 7.56
C ALA A 270 15.95 -16.98 6.96
N ALA A 271 14.97 -17.35 7.80
CA ALA A 271 13.68 -17.84 7.35
C ALA A 271 12.93 -16.78 6.53
N ALA A 272 12.90 -15.52 7.00
CA ALA A 272 12.26 -14.44 6.25
C ALA A 272 12.91 -14.18 4.88
N LEU A 273 14.21 -14.36 4.77
CA LEU A 273 14.96 -14.22 3.50
C LEU A 273 14.67 -15.36 2.50
N GLU A 274 14.25 -16.52 2.97
CA GLU A 274 13.84 -17.65 2.11
C GLU A 274 12.44 -17.43 1.52
N ASP A 275 11.58 -16.62 2.16
CA ASP A 275 10.22 -16.37 1.74
C ASP A 275 10.10 -15.22 0.70
N ILE A 276 11.18 -14.49 0.42
CA ILE A 276 11.16 -13.32 -0.47
C ILE A 276 11.84 -13.61 -1.81
N ASP A 277 11.32 -12.97 -2.87
CA ASP A 277 11.87 -13.03 -4.23
C ASP A 277 11.87 -11.63 -4.87
N PRO A 278 12.79 -10.74 -4.45
CA PRO A 278 12.82 -9.37 -4.95
C PRO A 278 13.32 -9.29 -6.39
N THR A 279 12.64 -8.50 -7.20
CA THR A 279 13.09 -8.18 -8.56
C THR A 279 13.97 -6.94 -8.58
N GLU A 280 14.91 -6.87 -9.55
CA GLU A 280 15.72 -5.67 -9.80
C GLU A 280 14.83 -4.52 -10.28
N ASP A 281 15.04 -3.33 -9.73
CA ASP A 281 14.39 -2.10 -10.14
C ASP A 281 15.33 -0.89 -10.01
N ASN A 282 14.77 0.32 -10.21
CA ASN A 282 15.52 1.58 -10.07
C ASN A 282 16.02 1.87 -8.64
N ARG A 283 15.72 1.02 -7.65
CA ARG A 283 16.17 1.12 -6.24
C ARG A 283 17.37 0.23 -5.95
N GLY A 284 17.66 -0.73 -6.82
CA GLY A 284 18.86 -1.56 -6.74
C GLY A 284 18.67 -2.97 -7.30
N PRO A 285 19.79 -3.67 -7.48
CA PRO A 285 19.78 -5.06 -7.89
C PRO A 285 19.31 -6.00 -6.77
N VAL A 286 18.99 -7.24 -7.13
CA VAL A 286 18.46 -8.27 -6.22
C VAL A 286 19.34 -8.46 -4.99
N GLU A 287 20.67 -8.59 -5.18
CA GLU A 287 21.62 -8.82 -4.09
C GLU A 287 21.61 -7.66 -3.08
N PHE A 288 21.49 -6.44 -3.55
CA PHE A 288 21.37 -5.26 -2.67
C PHE A 288 20.06 -5.29 -1.87
N LYS A 289 18.94 -5.62 -2.52
CA LYS A 289 17.63 -5.73 -1.84
C LYS A 289 17.65 -6.84 -0.80
N MET A 290 18.20 -8.01 -1.11
CA MET A 290 18.36 -9.13 -0.17
C MET A 290 19.23 -8.74 1.05
N HIS A 291 20.35 -8.06 0.81
CA HIS A 291 21.21 -7.57 1.90
C HIS A 291 20.48 -6.56 2.80
N VAL A 292 19.81 -5.59 2.20
CA VAL A 292 19.03 -4.58 2.92
C VAL A 292 17.86 -5.22 3.69
N ALA A 293 17.17 -6.21 3.10
CA ALA A 293 16.10 -6.95 3.74
C ALA A 293 16.55 -7.57 5.07
N GLY A 294 17.69 -8.29 5.07
CA GLY A 294 18.23 -8.88 6.29
C GLY A 294 18.48 -7.87 7.40
N ILE A 295 18.99 -6.68 7.05
CA ILE A 295 19.23 -5.60 8.02
C ILE A 295 17.91 -5.02 8.57
N ILE A 296 16.95 -4.75 7.69
CA ILE A 296 15.67 -4.14 8.06
C ILE A 296 14.85 -5.09 8.92
N ILE A 297 14.78 -6.38 8.57
CA ILE A 297 14.09 -7.41 9.35
C ILE A 297 14.70 -7.51 10.75
N SER A 298 16.03 -7.62 10.84
CA SER A 298 16.73 -7.68 12.13
C SER A 298 16.43 -6.46 13.02
N ARG A 299 16.46 -5.24 12.44
CA ARG A 299 16.14 -4.00 13.17
C ARG A 299 14.70 -3.97 13.63
N ALA A 300 13.76 -4.36 12.77
CA ALA A 300 12.33 -4.38 13.09
C ALA A 300 12.04 -5.35 14.25
N ILE A 301 12.59 -6.57 14.20
CA ILE A 301 12.46 -7.57 15.27
C ILE A 301 13.04 -7.03 16.58
N ALA A 302 14.29 -6.52 16.58
CA ALA A 302 14.94 -6.00 17.76
C ALA A 302 14.14 -4.84 18.39
N ARG A 303 13.61 -3.93 17.57
CA ARG A 303 12.82 -2.79 18.03
C ARG A 303 11.45 -3.20 18.56
N ALA A 304 10.76 -4.13 17.90
CA ALA A 304 9.50 -4.68 18.39
C ALA A 304 9.70 -5.41 19.72
N TRP A 305 10.75 -6.22 19.85
CA TRP A 305 11.12 -6.89 21.09
C TRP A 305 11.36 -5.91 22.26
N SER A 306 12.04 -4.80 21.99
CA SER A 306 12.33 -3.80 23.02
C SER A 306 11.09 -3.05 23.53
N ARG A 307 9.98 -3.12 22.80
CA ARG A 307 8.72 -2.45 23.10
C ARG A 307 7.61 -3.40 23.60
N ALA A 308 7.87 -4.70 23.58
CA ALA A 308 6.94 -5.75 24.02
C ALA A 308 6.95 -5.95 25.55
#